data_70d0a5c3ad5c20f084219af8f75bd066
#
_entry.id   70d0a5c3ad5c20f084219af8f75bd066
#
_cell.length_a   1.000
_cell.length_b   1.000
_cell.length_c   1.000
_cell.angle_alpha   90.00
_cell.angle_beta   90.00
_cell.angle_gamma   90.00
#
_symmetry.space_group_name_H-M   'P 1'
#
loop_
_entity.id
_entity.type
_entity.pdbx_description
1 polymer ?
#
loop_
_entity_poly.entity_id
_entity_poly.type
_entity_poly.pdbx_seq_one_letter_code
_entity_poly.pdbx_strand_id
1 'polypeptide(L)'
;MEIANHQKAEILARALPYIQMYRKKVIVVKYGGNAMINEELKETVMNDLVLLSTIGIHVVLVHGGGPEINKTLERMHMDSKFVDGLRVTDKETAEVVQMVLAGKVNKSLVCQIGNLGGHAIGLCGLDGNMLKCRPVDDIHGYVGEITDINMEVVEEAISKNFIPVIST
;
A
#
# COMPACT_ATOMS: atom_id res chain seq x y z
N MET A 1 27.45 -16.04 -0.41
CA MET A 1 27.93 -17.03 -1.41
C MET A 1 27.72 -16.42 -2.78
N GLU A 2 28.78 -16.23 -3.53
CA GLU A 2 28.69 -15.59 -4.85
C GLU A 2 28.20 -16.61 -5.88
N ILE A 3 27.05 -16.35 -6.49
CA ILE A 3 26.46 -17.22 -7.51
C ILE A 3 27.23 -17.04 -8.82
N ALA A 4 27.70 -18.13 -9.44
CA ALA A 4 28.41 -18.08 -10.70
C ALA A 4 27.54 -17.53 -11.86
N ASN A 5 28.17 -16.87 -12.84
CA ASN A 5 27.42 -16.19 -13.91
C ASN A 5 26.52 -17.13 -14.73
N HIS A 6 26.92 -18.38 -14.97
CA HIS A 6 26.08 -19.36 -15.67
C HIS A 6 24.81 -19.71 -14.85
N GLN A 7 24.92 -19.80 -13.51
CA GLN A 7 23.77 -20.04 -12.63
C GLN A 7 22.81 -18.85 -12.62
N LYS A 8 23.32 -17.59 -12.64
CA LYS A 8 22.49 -16.39 -12.77
C LYS A 8 21.70 -16.41 -14.08
N ALA A 9 22.38 -16.77 -15.20
CA ALA A 9 21.72 -16.87 -16.50
C ALA A 9 20.65 -17.98 -16.53
N GLU A 10 20.91 -19.12 -15.91
CA GLU A 10 19.93 -20.20 -15.80
C GLU A 10 18.69 -19.80 -14.98
N ILE A 11 18.87 -19.12 -13.85
CA ILE A 11 17.77 -18.60 -13.02
C ILE A 11 16.88 -17.65 -13.84
N LEU A 12 17.49 -16.71 -14.58
CA LEU A 12 16.74 -15.76 -15.42
C LEU A 12 15.99 -16.47 -16.56
N ALA A 13 16.63 -17.47 -17.21
CA ALA A 13 15.98 -18.25 -18.25
C ALA A 13 14.76 -19.04 -17.72
N ARG A 14 14.87 -19.61 -16.53
CA ARG A 14 13.76 -20.31 -15.86
C ARG A 14 12.65 -19.36 -15.42
N ALA A 15 12.95 -18.09 -15.12
CA ALA A 15 11.95 -17.08 -14.77
C ALA A 15 11.16 -16.56 -15.98
N LEU A 16 11.72 -16.67 -17.21
CA LEU A 16 11.13 -16.08 -18.41
C LEU A 16 9.67 -16.48 -18.67
N PRO A 17 9.24 -17.75 -18.56
CA PRO A 17 7.83 -18.13 -18.77
C PRO A 17 6.88 -17.43 -17.81
N TYR A 18 7.29 -17.23 -16.55
CA TYR A 18 6.49 -16.53 -15.54
C TYR A 18 6.41 -15.04 -15.86
N ILE A 19 7.52 -14.41 -16.23
CA ILE A 19 7.54 -13.00 -16.66
C ILE A 19 6.59 -12.80 -17.85
N GLN A 20 6.63 -13.68 -18.86
CA GLN A 20 5.73 -13.61 -20.00
C GLN A 20 4.26 -13.80 -19.63
N MET A 21 3.95 -14.71 -18.68
CA MET A 21 2.61 -14.99 -18.21
C MET A 21 1.99 -13.79 -17.48
N TYR A 22 2.75 -13.11 -16.66
CA TYR A 22 2.27 -12.03 -15.78
C TYR A 22 2.49 -10.63 -16.35
N ARG A 23 3.26 -10.48 -17.42
CA ARG A 23 3.48 -9.19 -18.08
C ARG A 23 2.16 -8.51 -18.44
N LYS A 24 2.02 -7.23 -18.11
CA LYS A 24 0.80 -6.42 -18.26
C LYS A 24 -0.41 -6.90 -17.45
N LYS A 25 -0.25 -7.86 -16.56
CA LYS A 25 -1.28 -8.17 -15.56
C LYS A 25 -1.19 -7.19 -14.41
N VAL A 26 -2.35 -6.91 -13.78
CA VAL A 26 -2.40 -6.12 -12.56
C VAL A 26 -2.31 -7.07 -11.36
N ILE A 27 -1.37 -6.80 -10.47
CA ILE A 27 -1.21 -7.52 -9.20
C ILE A 27 -1.43 -6.52 -8.06
N VAL A 28 -2.42 -6.80 -7.22
CA VAL A 28 -2.68 -6.02 -6.00
C VAL A 28 -1.97 -6.67 -4.83
N VAL A 29 -1.10 -5.92 -4.18
CA VAL A 29 -0.35 -6.34 -3.01
C VAL A 29 -0.91 -5.62 -1.78
N LYS A 30 -1.43 -6.39 -0.81
CA LYS A 30 -1.83 -5.85 0.49
C LYS A 30 -0.62 -5.82 1.42
N TYR A 31 -0.30 -4.64 1.94
CA TYR A 31 0.82 -4.40 2.83
C TYR A 31 0.34 -3.91 4.20
N GLY A 32 0.68 -4.65 5.26
CA GLY A 32 0.22 -4.33 6.60
C GLY A 32 0.78 -5.28 7.66
N GLY A 33 0.32 -5.13 8.89
CA GLY A 33 0.71 -5.99 10.01
C GLY A 33 2.21 -5.97 10.29
N ASN A 34 2.78 -7.15 10.53
CA ASN A 34 4.19 -7.31 10.90
C ASN A 34 5.18 -6.82 9.84
N ALA A 35 4.81 -6.85 8.55
CA ALA A 35 5.66 -6.36 7.47
C ALA A 35 5.91 -4.84 7.56
N MET A 36 5.02 -4.09 8.22
CA MET A 36 5.20 -2.65 8.42
C MET A 36 6.14 -2.30 9.59
N ILE A 37 6.36 -3.24 10.51
CA ILE A 37 7.13 -3.01 11.74
C ILE A 37 8.59 -3.45 11.55
N ASN A 38 8.83 -4.45 10.69
CA ASN A 38 10.15 -5.00 10.43
C ASN A 38 10.77 -4.28 9.23
N GLU A 39 11.83 -3.51 9.45
CA GLU A 39 12.49 -2.71 8.40
C GLU A 39 13.13 -3.59 7.30
N GLU A 40 13.66 -4.76 7.62
CA GLU A 40 14.24 -5.68 6.62
C GLU A 40 13.16 -6.25 5.69
N LEU A 41 12.01 -6.66 6.26
CA LEU A 41 10.87 -7.12 5.46
C LEU A 41 10.30 -5.98 4.61
N LYS A 42 10.25 -4.77 5.14
CA LYS A 42 9.78 -3.59 4.42
C LYS A 42 10.65 -3.30 3.20
N GLU A 43 11.97 -3.29 3.37
CA GLU A 43 12.91 -3.07 2.27
C GLU A 43 12.79 -4.18 1.22
N THR A 44 12.68 -5.44 1.65
CA THR A 44 12.50 -6.59 0.76
C THR A 44 11.23 -6.44 -0.08
N VAL A 45 10.09 -6.14 0.56
CA VAL A 45 8.81 -5.95 -0.15
C VAL A 45 8.91 -4.79 -1.16
N MET A 46 9.50 -3.65 -0.79
CA MET A 46 9.63 -2.52 -1.72
C MET A 46 10.52 -2.87 -2.91
N ASN A 47 11.62 -3.61 -2.70
CA ASN A 47 12.45 -4.13 -3.80
C ASN A 47 11.68 -5.06 -4.74
N ASP A 48 10.87 -5.97 -4.18
CA ASP A 48 10.05 -6.89 -4.96
C ASP A 48 9.01 -6.15 -5.83
N LEU A 49 8.35 -5.10 -5.28
CA LEU A 49 7.42 -4.27 -6.04
C LEU A 49 8.10 -3.57 -7.23
N VAL A 50 9.29 -3.01 -6.99
CA VAL A 50 10.08 -2.35 -8.05
C VAL A 50 10.52 -3.37 -9.10
N LEU A 51 10.98 -4.56 -8.69
CA LEU A 51 11.32 -5.64 -9.59
C LEU A 51 10.14 -6.03 -10.48
N LEU A 52 8.98 -6.31 -9.88
CA LEU A 52 7.76 -6.68 -10.61
C LEU A 52 7.35 -5.61 -11.62
N SER A 53 7.38 -4.34 -11.21
CA SER A 53 7.10 -3.22 -12.10
C SER A 53 8.10 -3.12 -13.25
N THR A 54 9.40 -3.30 -12.97
CA THR A 54 10.48 -3.23 -13.96
C THR A 54 10.34 -4.30 -15.04
N ILE A 55 9.89 -5.51 -14.70
CA ILE A 55 9.66 -6.58 -15.68
C ILE A 55 8.32 -6.47 -16.43
N GLY A 56 7.57 -5.38 -16.20
CA GLY A 56 6.35 -5.04 -16.94
C GLY A 56 5.06 -5.61 -16.36
N ILE A 57 5.05 -5.95 -15.07
CA ILE A 57 3.83 -6.25 -14.30
C ILE A 57 3.31 -4.96 -13.69
N HIS A 58 2.01 -4.71 -13.79
CA HIS A 58 1.37 -3.56 -13.15
C HIS A 58 1.09 -3.87 -11.68
N VAL A 59 1.80 -3.21 -10.78
CA VAL A 59 1.65 -3.44 -9.34
C VAL A 59 0.84 -2.32 -8.73
N VAL A 60 -0.14 -2.67 -7.89
CA VAL A 60 -0.90 -1.77 -7.03
C VAL A 60 -0.62 -2.16 -5.58
N LEU A 61 -0.10 -1.24 -4.79
CA LEU A 61 0.16 -1.45 -3.37
C LEU A 61 -0.97 -0.86 -2.54
N VAL A 62 -1.68 -1.69 -1.79
CA VAL A 62 -2.71 -1.25 -0.83
C VAL A 62 -2.18 -1.42 0.58
N HIS A 63 -2.17 -0.34 1.37
CA HIS A 63 -1.58 -0.39 2.69
C HIS A 63 -2.51 0.14 3.79
N GLY A 64 -2.37 -0.44 4.97
CA GLY A 64 -2.89 0.11 6.22
C GLY A 64 -1.83 0.91 6.98
N GLY A 65 -1.99 1.06 8.30
CA GLY A 65 -1.04 1.80 9.13
C GLY A 65 -1.35 1.73 10.63
N GLY A 66 -2.03 0.67 11.07
CA GLY A 66 -2.46 0.51 12.47
C GLY A 66 -1.36 0.80 13.51
N PRO A 67 -0.16 0.24 13.39
CA PRO A 67 0.93 0.53 14.34
C PRO A 67 1.31 2.00 14.39
N GLU A 68 1.37 2.67 13.23
CA GLU A 68 1.76 4.08 13.17
C GLU A 68 0.64 5.02 13.64
N ILE A 69 -0.63 4.62 13.40
CA ILE A 69 -1.80 5.31 13.97
C ILE A 69 -1.75 5.24 15.48
N ASN A 70 -1.57 4.04 16.08
CA ASN A 70 -1.50 3.86 17.53
C ASN A 70 -0.42 4.73 18.15
N LYS A 71 0.80 4.67 17.59
CA LYS A 71 1.94 5.49 18.04
C LYS A 71 1.67 6.99 17.97
N THR A 72 0.93 7.44 16.95
CA THR A 72 0.60 8.85 16.78
C THR A 72 -0.48 9.29 17.78
N LEU A 73 -1.54 8.49 17.96
CA LEU A 73 -2.59 8.77 18.96
C LEU A 73 -2.01 8.82 20.38
N GLU A 74 -1.15 7.86 20.74
CA GLU A 74 -0.45 7.85 22.03
C GLU A 74 0.37 9.14 22.26
N ARG A 75 1.13 9.59 21.27
CA ARG A 75 1.89 10.84 21.35
C ARG A 75 1.03 12.08 21.46
N MET A 76 -0.20 12.03 20.95
CA MET A 76 -1.20 13.09 21.05
C MET A 76 -2.06 12.98 22.32
N HIS A 77 -1.81 11.98 23.19
CA HIS A 77 -2.59 11.68 24.38
C HIS A 77 -4.06 11.40 24.08
N MET A 78 -4.33 10.77 22.92
CA MET A 78 -5.66 10.37 22.50
C MET A 78 -5.89 8.88 22.79
N ASP A 79 -7.04 8.55 23.35
CA ASP A 79 -7.44 7.16 23.61
C ASP A 79 -7.71 6.41 22.30
N SER A 80 -7.38 5.13 22.28
CA SER A 80 -7.68 4.23 21.17
C SER A 80 -8.43 3.01 21.67
N LYS A 81 -9.67 2.85 21.23
CA LYS A 81 -10.53 1.72 21.58
C LYS A 81 -10.83 0.87 20.35
N PHE A 82 -10.99 -0.44 20.57
CA PHE A 82 -11.37 -1.39 19.53
C PHE A 82 -12.60 -2.17 19.99
N VAL A 83 -13.53 -2.37 19.06
CA VAL A 83 -14.70 -3.22 19.20
C VAL A 83 -14.72 -4.16 17.98
N ASP A 84 -14.87 -5.46 18.21
CA ASP A 84 -14.89 -6.50 17.17
C ASP A 84 -13.75 -6.39 16.12
N GLY A 85 -12.57 -5.93 16.58
CA GLY A 85 -11.38 -5.79 15.74
C GLY A 85 -11.31 -4.50 14.91
N LEU A 86 -12.34 -3.66 14.96
CA LEU A 86 -12.37 -2.34 14.32
C LEU A 86 -12.11 -1.24 15.37
N ARG A 87 -11.41 -0.19 14.95
CA ARG A 87 -11.17 0.97 15.81
C ARG A 87 -12.45 1.81 15.94
N VAL A 88 -12.85 2.11 17.16
CA VAL A 88 -13.86 3.14 17.40
C VAL A 88 -13.22 4.49 17.07
N THR A 89 -13.75 5.15 16.06
CA THR A 89 -13.12 6.31 15.42
C THR A 89 -14.07 7.49 15.45
N ASP A 90 -13.89 8.39 16.40
CA ASP A 90 -14.59 9.68 16.42
C ASP A 90 -13.98 10.65 15.38
N LYS A 91 -14.51 11.85 15.30
CA LYS A 91 -14.09 12.85 14.31
C LYS A 91 -12.60 13.22 14.45
N GLU A 92 -12.14 13.46 15.68
CA GLU A 92 -10.76 13.86 15.96
C GLU A 92 -9.79 12.69 15.64
N THR A 93 -10.17 11.49 16.04
CA THR A 93 -9.41 10.27 15.67
C THR A 93 -9.38 10.07 14.15
N ALA A 94 -10.48 10.31 13.44
CA ALA A 94 -10.52 10.19 11.98
C ALA A 94 -9.56 11.15 11.28
N GLU A 95 -9.46 12.39 11.76
CA GLU A 95 -8.51 13.38 11.23
C GLU A 95 -7.06 12.91 11.42
N VAL A 96 -6.72 12.37 12.60
CA VAL A 96 -5.39 11.81 12.86
C VAL A 96 -5.12 10.59 11.97
N VAL A 97 -6.08 9.68 11.84
CA VAL A 97 -5.97 8.50 10.98
C VAL A 97 -5.69 8.91 9.54
N GLN A 98 -6.42 9.89 9.02
CA GLN A 98 -6.21 10.41 7.67
C GLN A 98 -4.81 11.02 7.51
N MET A 99 -4.37 11.86 8.44
CA MET A 99 -3.02 12.45 8.42
C MET A 99 -1.93 11.37 8.40
N VAL A 100 -2.08 10.33 9.23
CA VAL A 100 -1.10 9.25 9.32
C VAL A 100 -1.10 8.38 8.09
N LEU A 101 -2.25 7.93 7.63
CA LEU A 101 -2.36 7.02 6.50
C LEU A 101 -1.97 7.71 5.19
N ALA A 102 -2.66 8.80 4.82
CA ALA A 102 -2.47 9.46 3.53
C ALA A 102 -1.19 10.34 3.48
N GLY A 103 -0.82 10.93 4.61
CA GLY A 103 0.36 11.81 4.70
C GLY A 103 1.64 11.04 5.04
N LYS A 104 1.70 10.44 6.22
CA LYS A 104 2.94 9.87 6.75
C LYS A 104 3.29 8.52 6.13
N VAL A 105 2.43 7.52 6.27
CA VAL A 105 2.71 6.15 5.83
C VAL A 105 2.78 6.09 4.31
N ASN A 106 1.75 6.59 3.63
CA ASN A 106 1.67 6.59 2.17
C ASN A 106 2.89 7.25 1.53
N LYS A 107 3.24 8.46 1.94
CA LYS A 107 4.37 9.20 1.35
C LYS A 107 5.73 8.60 1.71
N SER A 108 5.86 7.95 2.87
CA SER A 108 7.05 7.19 3.20
C SER A 108 7.26 6.01 2.25
N LEU A 109 6.20 5.26 1.91
CA LEU A 109 6.27 4.14 0.97
C LEU A 109 6.58 4.62 -0.45
N VAL A 110 5.94 5.69 -0.90
CA VAL A 110 6.23 6.32 -2.22
C VAL A 110 7.70 6.73 -2.30
N CYS A 111 8.23 7.38 -1.25
CA CYS A 111 9.63 7.78 -1.20
C CYS A 111 10.58 6.58 -1.26
N GLN A 112 10.28 5.51 -0.52
CA GLN A 112 11.11 4.29 -0.53
C GLN A 112 11.13 3.62 -1.89
N ILE A 113 9.96 3.45 -2.55
CA ILE A 113 9.88 2.92 -3.91
C ILE A 113 10.69 3.80 -4.87
N GLY A 114 10.61 5.13 -4.73
CA GLY A 114 11.37 6.09 -5.54
C GLY A 114 12.88 5.95 -5.35
N ASN A 115 13.34 5.78 -4.11
CA ASN A 115 14.76 5.58 -3.79
C ASN A 115 15.34 4.28 -4.39
N LEU A 116 14.49 3.29 -4.64
CA LEU A 116 14.84 2.02 -5.30
C LEU A 116 14.70 2.10 -6.84
N GLY A 117 14.41 3.28 -7.40
CA GLY A 117 14.26 3.50 -8.83
C GLY A 117 12.88 3.17 -9.39
N GLY A 118 11.89 2.90 -8.54
CA GLY A 118 10.50 2.72 -8.94
C GLY A 118 9.77 4.05 -9.12
N HIS A 119 8.74 4.07 -9.96
CA HIS A 119 7.87 5.22 -10.13
C HIS A 119 6.56 5.01 -9.40
N ALA A 120 6.38 5.62 -8.24
CA ALA A 120 5.19 5.46 -7.41
C ALA A 120 4.38 6.76 -7.31
N ILE A 121 3.07 6.60 -7.17
CA ILE A 121 2.14 7.69 -6.84
C ILE A 121 1.30 7.29 -5.64
N GLY A 122 1.21 8.18 -4.65
CA GLY A 122 0.44 7.93 -3.43
C GLY A 122 -0.97 8.48 -3.56
N LEU A 123 -1.94 7.62 -3.31
CA LEU A 123 -3.38 7.88 -3.39
C LEU A 123 -4.06 7.48 -2.06
N CYS A 124 -5.22 8.06 -1.83
CA CYS A 124 -6.17 7.63 -0.79
C CYS A 124 -7.59 7.60 -1.36
N GLY A 125 -8.53 7.04 -0.63
CA GLY A 125 -9.91 6.89 -1.10
C GLY A 125 -10.61 8.18 -1.53
N LEU A 126 -10.14 9.34 -1.06
CA LEU A 126 -10.67 10.67 -1.41
C LEU A 126 -10.25 11.13 -2.80
N ASP A 127 -9.08 10.67 -3.29
CA ASP A 127 -8.55 11.11 -4.57
C ASP A 127 -9.44 10.62 -5.72
N GLY A 128 -9.92 11.56 -6.54
CA GLY A 128 -10.85 11.27 -7.63
C GLY A 128 -12.18 10.63 -7.19
N ASN A 129 -12.58 10.76 -5.93
CA ASN A 129 -13.71 10.03 -5.34
C ASN A 129 -13.58 8.51 -5.55
N MET A 130 -12.35 7.99 -5.39
CA MET A 130 -12.02 6.60 -5.69
C MET A 130 -12.81 5.61 -4.83
N LEU A 131 -12.97 5.88 -3.53
CA LEU A 131 -13.73 5.03 -2.61
C LEU A 131 -14.93 5.79 -2.05
N LYS A 132 -16.14 5.32 -2.34
CA LYS A 132 -17.35 5.78 -1.66
C LYS A 132 -17.69 4.81 -0.54
N CYS A 133 -18.02 5.36 0.61
CA CYS A 133 -18.30 4.59 1.81
C CYS A 133 -19.62 5.02 2.45
N ARG A 134 -20.23 4.10 3.18
CA ARG A 134 -21.28 4.39 4.15
C ARG A 134 -20.79 4.01 5.55
N PRO A 135 -21.30 4.61 6.62
CA PRO A 135 -20.98 4.17 7.98
C PRO A 135 -21.26 2.68 8.17
N VAL A 136 -20.39 1.97 8.85
CA VAL A 136 -20.61 0.56 9.21
C VAL A 136 -21.76 0.47 10.21
N ASP A 137 -21.72 1.29 11.27
CA ASP A 137 -22.71 1.39 12.32
C ASP A 137 -22.48 2.67 13.16
N ASP A 138 -23.31 2.87 14.19
CA ASP A 138 -23.22 4.03 15.10
C ASP A 138 -22.12 3.85 16.18
N ILE A 139 -21.61 2.64 16.39
CA ILE A 139 -20.63 2.32 17.45
C ILE A 139 -19.22 2.71 17.00
N HIS A 140 -18.90 2.42 15.75
CA HIS A 140 -17.55 2.60 15.21
C HIS A 140 -17.28 4.02 14.68
N GLY A 141 -18.30 4.88 14.60
CA GLY A 141 -18.18 6.28 14.17
C GLY A 141 -17.74 6.40 12.71
N TYR A 142 -16.57 6.98 12.47
CA TYR A 142 -16.03 7.23 11.11
C TYR A 142 -15.35 6.01 10.50
N VAL A 143 -15.88 4.82 10.75
CA VAL A 143 -15.48 3.59 10.04
C VAL A 143 -16.48 3.32 8.92
N GLY A 144 -15.98 3.19 7.70
CA GLY A 144 -16.79 3.05 6.49
C GLY A 144 -16.75 1.66 5.88
N GLU A 145 -17.89 1.22 5.38
CA GLU A 145 -18.01 0.11 4.44
C GLU A 145 -17.97 0.65 3.02
N ILE A 146 -17.09 0.13 2.17
CA ILE A 146 -16.97 0.57 0.78
C ILE A 146 -18.21 0.12 0.00
N THR A 147 -18.88 1.08 -0.65
CA THR A 147 -20.11 0.84 -1.43
C THR A 147 -19.90 0.97 -2.94
N ASP A 148 -18.90 1.74 -3.36
CA ASP A 148 -18.59 1.97 -4.77
C ASP A 148 -17.11 2.31 -4.93
N ILE A 149 -16.53 1.91 -6.07
CA ILE A 149 -15.10 2.13 -6.38
C ILE A 149 -14.98 2.75 -7.77
N ASN A 150 -14.40 3.95 -7.85
CA ASN A 150 -14.00 4.57 -9.10
C ASN A 150 -12.52 4.27 -9.38
N MET A 151 -12.24 3.50 -10.42
CA MET A 151 -10.89 3.07 -10.78
C MET A 151 -10.13 4.05 -11.67
N GLU A 152 -10.75 5.13 -12.13
CA GLU A 152 -10.20 6.05 -13.15
C GLU A 152 -8.78 6.53 -12.80
N VAL A 153 -8.56 7.02 -11.57
CA VAL A 153 -7.25 7.53 -11.13
C VAL A 153 -6.20 6.42 -11.08
N VAL A 154 -6.60 5.21 -10.66
CA VAL A 154 -5.70 4.05 -10.57
C VAL A 154 -5.31 3.55 -11.96
N GLU A 155 -6.29 3.44 -12.87
CA GLU A 155 -6.06 3.02 -14.25
C GLU A 155 -5.18 4.01 -15.01
N GLU A 156 -5.40 5.31 -14.82
CA GLU A 156 -4.56 6.36 -15.41
C GLU A 156 -3.11 6.28 -14.87
N ALA A 157 -2.93 6.06 -13.58
CA ALA A 157 -1.60 5.88 -12.99
C ALA A 157 -0.88 4.64 -13.56
N ILE A 158 -1.60 3.51 -13.67
CA ILE A 158 -1.09 2.28 -14.26
C ILE A 158 -0.71 2.49 -15.74
N SER A 159 -1.54 3.20 -16.51
CA SER A 159 -1.30 3.47 -17.93
C SER A 159 0.01 4.23 -18.18
N LYS A 160 0.42 5.04 -17.20
CA LYS A 160 1.68 5.80 -17.20
C LYS A 160 2.84 5.08 -16.49
N ASN A 161 2.69 3.79 -16.22
CA ASN A 161 3.68 2.94 -15.53
C ASN A 161 4.03 3.42 -14.11
N PHE A 162 3.11 4.09 -13.41
CA PHE A 162 3.26 4.31 -11.99
C PHE A 162 2.85 3.05 -11.20
N ILE A 163 3.41 2.92 -10.01
CA ILE A 163 2.95 2.02 -8.96
C ILE A 163 2.00 2.82 -8.07
N PRO A 164 0.65 2.63 -8.17
CA PRO A 164 -0.28 3.25 -7.24
C PRO A 164 -0.07 2.70 -5.83
N VAL A 165 0.11 3.57 -4.86
CA VAL A 165 0.23 3.26 -3.43
C VAL A 165 -1.01 3.81 -2.75
N ILE A 166 -1.93 2.95 -2.36
CA ILE A 166 -3.27 3.32 -1.89
C ILE A 166 -3.38 3.10 -0.40
N SER A 167 -3.71 4.15 0.34
CA SER A 167 -4.09 4.07 1.75
C SER A 167 -5.58 3.76 1.90
N THR A 168 -5.91 2.85 2.80
CA THR A 168 -7.28 2.43 3.12
C THR A 168 -7.62 2.73 4.57
#